data_bf4f0cc26e0d88653b7a6960533e1599
#
_entry.id   bf4f0cc26e0d88653b7a6960533e1599
#
_cell.length_a   1.000
_cell.length_b   1.000
_cell.length_c   1.000
_cell.angle_alpha   90.00
_cell.angle_beta   90.00
_cell.angle_gamma   90.00
#
_symmetry.space_group_name_H-M   'P 1'
#
loop_
_entity.id
_entity.type
_entity.pdbx_description
1 polymer ?
#
loop_
_entity_poly.entity_id
_entity_poly.type
_entity_poly.pdbx_seq_one_letter_code
_entity_poly.pdbx_strand_id
1 'polypeptide(L)'
;MDPSNVQEVEKLEEIDPDLSLTQDDAEEPIGKLNATCVSALAMILKSIWNINVFASSREDESVFHEFLLNDLSLKHPLEANGVFDLFLNILEALPNWGLYFEVYEVAKKICNRCKLDLEYPAERSFRLIISASSLREVKSAFKDFTFENIIKVIKMNLKMPCDKEGCGKQSYVHRMITKLPSVFTIALEWTKNETAGEIFDTVSVLATEINVNVIYQCEGDIRYTKYRLVSMVCLHGNRYNCVAYENNRWVRYLRSEIEVIGDWENVVSICLKNIRPQILFFENVMQREQ
;
A
#
# COMPACT_ATOMS: atom_id res chain seq x y z
N MET A 1 -56.93 -43.59 35.25
CA MET A 1 -56.08 -44.74 34.99
C MET A 1 -54.80 -44.28 34.32
N ASP A 2 -53.82 -44.34 35.07
CA ASP A 2 -52.37 -44.11 34.85
C ASP A 2 -51.81 -45.19 33.92
N PRO A 3 -50.54 -45.14 33.64
CA PRO A 3 -49.55 -44.18 33.10
C PRO A 3 -48.61 -44.82 32.05
N SER A 4 -47.54 -44.15 31.85
CA SER A 4 -46.18 -44.59 31.46
C SER A 4 -45.75 -44.04 30.12
N ASN A 5 -44.94 -43.03 30.13
CA ASN A 5 -43.52 -43.02 30.44
C ASN A 5 -42.70 -43.64 29.32
N VAL A 6 -41.93 -42.83 28.63
CA VAL A 6 -40.49 -43.05 28.51
C VAL A 6 -39.82 -41.75 27.99
N GLN A 7 -38.97 -41.22 28.81
CA GLN A 7 -37.96 -40.20 28.47
C GLN A 7 -36.90 -40.85 27.60
N GLU A 8 -36.60 -40.21 26.49
CA GLU A 8 -35.33 -40.40 25.83
C GLU A 8 -34.51 -39.13 26.01
N VAL A 9 -33.49 -39.25 26.85
CA VAL A 9 -32.51 -38.23 27.14
C VAL A 9 -31.47 -38.31 26.06
N GLU A 10 -31.48 -37.37 25.13
CA GLU A 10 -30.34 -37.15 24.24
C GLU A 10 -29.14 -36.58 25.03
N LYS A 11 -28.07 -37.36 25.06
CA LYS A 11 -26.77 -37.01 25.55
C LYS A 11 -26.19 -35.83 24.73
N LEU A 12 -26.11 -34.69 25.39
CA LEU A 12 -25.20 -33.62 24.97
C LEU A 12 -23.79 -34.14 25.19
N GLU A 13 -23.06 -34.32 24.11
CA GLU A 13 -21.60 -34.52 24.13
C GLU A 13 -20.95 -33.24 24.69
N GLU A 14 -20.28 -33.37 25.81
CA GLU A 14 -19.41 -32.36 26.41
C GLU A 14 -18.29 -32.04 25.42
N ILE A 15 -18.27 -30.80 24.94
CA ILE A 15 -17.14 -30.22 24.22
C ILE A 15 -16.07 -29.92 25.29
N ASP A 16 -14.97 -30.62 25.17
CA ASP A 16 -13.78 -30.52 26.02
C ASP A 16 -13.20 -29.07 25.95
N PRO A 17 -13.13 -28.31 27.06
CA PRO A 17 -12.65 -26.93 27.07
C PRO A 17 -11.14 -26.83 27.28
N ASP A 18 -10.34 -27.80 26.87
CA ASP A 18 -8.91 -27.78 27.12
C ASP A 18 -8.07 -27.78 25.83
N LEU A 19 -8.33 -26.78 24.98
CA LEU A 19 -7.34 -26.29 24.02
C LEU A 19 -6.66 -25.07 24.65
N SER A 20 -5.86 -25.32 25.66
CA SER A 20 -4.88 -24.39 26.19
C SER A 20 -3.95 -24.01 25.01
N LEU A 21 -4.13 -22.78 24.53
CA LEU A 21 -3.13 -22.05 23.77
C LEU A 21 -1.89 -21.95 24.68
N THR A 22 -0.95 -22.86 24.47
CA THR A 22 0.40 -22.69 24.97
C THR A 22 0.96 -21.47 24.24
N GLN A 23 0.97 -20.34 24.94
CA GLN A 23 1.88 -19.23 24.68
C GLN A 23 3.30 -19.79 24.85
N ASP A 24 3.89 -20.26 23.76
CA ASP A 24 5.34 -20.32 23.65
C ASP A 24 5.83 -18.89 23.41
N ASP A 25 5.94 -18.12 24.50
CA ASP A 25 6.81 -16.95 24.60
C ASP A 25 8.27 -17.46 24.63
N ALA A 26 8.70 -18.11 23.56
CA ALA A 26 10.09 -18.36 23.33
C ALA A 26 10.69 -17.03 22.83
N GLU A 27 11.50 -16.40 23.69
CA GLU A 27 12.39 -15.31 23.27
C GLU A 27 13.14 -15.74 22.00
N GLU A 28 12.74 -15.17 20.85
CA GLU A 28 13.45 -15.40 19.60
C GLU A 28 14.89 -14.86 19.74
N PRO A 29 15.90 -15.64 19.37
CA PRO A 29 17.27 -15.20 19.46
C PRO A 29 17.49 -13.97 18.59
N ILE A 30 18.01 -12.92 19.22
CA ILE A 30 18.44 -11.66 18.61
C ILE A 30 19.27 -12.00 17.34
N GLY A 31 18.74 -11.69 16.15
CA GLY A 31 19.44 -11.84 14.87
C GLY A 31 18.76 -12.72 13.82
N LYS A 32 17.60 -13.35 14.08
CA LYS A 32 16.82 -14.03 13.05
C LYS A 32 15.68 -13.15 12.58
N LEU A 33 15.64 -12.88 11.26
CA LEU A 33 14.48 -12.29 10.60
C LEU A 33 13.23 -13.11 10.93
N ASN A 34 12.25 -12.47 11.52
CA ASN A 34 10.95 -13.08 11.77
C ASN A 34 10.32 -13.52 10.43
N ALA A 35 9.63 -14.66 10.42
CA ALA A 35 9.04 -15.26 9.21
C ALA A 35 8.10 -14.31 8.46
N THR A 36 7.45 -13.39 9.16
CA THR A 36 6.59 -12.34 8.58
C THR A 36 7.41 -11.32 7.81
N CYS A 37 8.57 -10.88 8.33
CA CYS A 37 9.47 -9.95 7.66
C CYS A 37 10.10 -10.56 6.40
N VAL A 38 10.52 -11.83 6.47
CA VAL A 38 11.02 -12.57 5.29
C VAL A 38 9.95 -12.67 4.21
N SER A 39 8.70 -12.95 4.60
CA SER A 39 7.57 -12.98 3.68
C SER A 39 7.31 -11.61 3.07
N ALA A 40 7.36 -10.54 3.87
CA ALA A 40 7.18 -9.16 3.39
C ALA A 40 8.27 -8.79 2.38
N LEU A 41 9.54 -9.03 2.72
CA LEU A 41 10.68 -8.76 1.85
C LEU A 41 10.53 -9.47 0.49
N ALA A 42 10.28 -10.78 0.51
CA ALA A 42 10.12 -11.56 -0.71
C ALA A 42 8.98 -11.03 -1.59
N MET A 43 7.87 -10.59 -1.00
CA MET A 43 6.73 -10.07 -1.76
C MET A 43 6.96 -8.64 -2.28
N ILE A 44 7.67 -7.79 -1.54
CA ILE A 44 8.12 -6.48 -2.04
C ILE A 44 9.00 -6.68 -3.27
N LEU A 45 10.03 -7.54 -3.16
CA LEU A 45 10.93 -7.82 -4.26
C LEU A 45 10.19 -8.40 -5.47
N LYS A 46 9.29 -9.35 -5.25
CA LYS A 46 8.47 -9.90 -6.32
C LYS A 46 7.59 -8.84 -6.99
N SER A 47 7.05 -7.90 -6.22
CA SER A 47 6.25 -6.80 -6.74
C SER A 47 7.09 -5.85 -7.60
N ILE A 48 8.29 -5.49 -7.14
CA ILE A 48 9.23 -4.62 -7.88
C ILE A 48 9.71 -5.33 -9.16
N TRP A 49 9.98 -6.65 -9.08
CA TRP A 49 10.44 -7.46 -10.22
C TRP A 49 9.44 -7.51 -11.39
N ASN A 50 8.16 -7.29 -11.11
CA ASN A 50 7.13 -7.22 -12.13
C ASN A 50 7.02 -5.86 -12.82
N ILE A 51 7.80 -4.88 -12.38
CA ILE A 51 7.86 -3.55 -12.99
C ILE A 51 8.87 -3.59 -14.13
N ASN A 52 8.49 -3.12 -15.32
CA ASN A 52 9.31 -3.25 -16.52
C ASN A 52 10.65 -2.51 -16.44
N VAL A 53 10.70 -1.38 -15.73
CA VAL A 53 11.94 -0.62 -15.56
C VAL A 53 13.06 -1.44 -14.90
N PHE A 54 12.71 -2.50 -14.18
CA PHE A 54 13.67 -3.43 -13.56
C PHE A 54 13.90 -4.70 -14.39
N ALA A 55 13.30 -4.83 -15.57
CA ALA A 55 13.39 -6.05 -16.40
C ALA A 55 14.83 -6.40 -16.79
N SER A 56 15.69 -5.41 -16.98
CA SER A 56 17.11 -5.58 -17.30
C SER A 56 17.97 -6.08 -16.13
N SER A 57 17.47 -5.94 -14.90
CA SER A 57 18.18 -6.36 -13.68
C SER A 57 17.83 -7.78 -13.22
N ARG A 58 17.02 -8.52 -13.99
CA ARG A 58 16.50 -9.85 -13.61
C ARG A 58 17.58 -10.94 -13.54
N GLU A 59 18.70 -10.75 -14.21
CA GLU A 59 19.79 -11.72 -14.21
C GLU A 59 20.51 -11.82 -12.85
N ASP A 60 20.38 -10.80 -12.00
CA ASP A 60 21.04 -10.70 -10.70
C ASP A 60 20.11 -11.06 -9.50
N GLU A 61 18.97 -11.72 -9.75
CA GLU A 61 17.94 -11.99 -8.71
C GLU A 61 18.51 -12.70 -7.47
N SER A 62 19.38 -13.69 -7.67
CA SER A 62 19.96 -14.46 -6.56
C SER A 62 20.97 -13.64 -5.75
N VAL A 63 21.83 -12.89 -6.42
CA VAL A 63 22.85 -12.04 -5.80
C VAL A 63 22.19 -10.89 -5.02
N PHE A 64 21.14 -10.32 -5.60
CA PHE A 64 20.37 -9.26 -4.99
C PHE A 64 19.60 -9.73 -3.74
N HIS A 65 18.96 -10.89 -3.81
CA HIS A 65 18.25 -11.50 -2.69
C HIS A 65 19.20 -11.83 -1.53
N GLU A 66 20.39 -12.35 -1.83
CA GLU A 66 21.42 -12.63 -0.85
C GLU A 66 21.97 -11.35 -0.21
N PHE A 67 22.23 -10.32 -1.00
CA PHE A 67 22.67 -9.01 -0.52
C PHE A 67 21.62 -8.37 0.42
N LEU A 68 20.35 -8.37 0.05
CA LEU A 68 19.28 -7.83 0.89
C LEU A 68 19.13 -8.59 2.20
N LEU A 69 19.19 -9.91 2.17
CA LEU A 69 19.11 -10.72 3.38
C LEU A 69 20.30 -10.47 4.31
N ASN A 70 21.49 -10.35 3.77
CA ASN A 70 22.72 -10.16 4.55
C ASN A 70 22.87 -8.73 5.04
N ASP A 71 22.66 -7.74 4.19
CA ASP A 71 22.91 -6.32 4.50
C ASP A 71 21.78 -5.70 5.35
N LEU A 72 20.51 -6.06 5.12
CA LEU A 72 19.38 -5.62 5.92
C LEU A 72 19.33 -6.29 7.29
N SER A 73 19.70 -7.57 7.39
CA SER A 73 19.73 -8.28 8.67
C SER A 73 20.84 -7.79 9.60
N LEU A 74 21.96 -7.27 9.02
CA LEU A 74 23.11 -6.82 9.81
C LEU A 74 22.99 -5.36 10.29
N LYS A 75 22.31 -4.48 9.54
CA LYS A 75 22.28 -3.04 9.81
C LYS A 75 21.05 -2.55 10.54
N HIS A 76 19.92 -3.23 10.37
CA HIS A 76 18.66 -2.86 11.00
C HIS A 76 17.97 -4.11 11.52
N PRO A 77 17.95 -4.36 12.85
CA PRO A 77 16.98 -5.28 13.42
C PRO A 77 15.61 -4.74 12.99
N LEU A 78 14.88 -5.57 12.26
CA LEU A 78 13.60 -5.19 11.67
C LEU A 78 12.54 -4.98 12.76
N GLU A 79 12.66 -3.88 13.49
CA GLU A 79 11.53 -3.22 14.12
C GLU A 79 10.72 -2.46 13.04
N ALA A 80 10.55 -3.10 11.88
CA ALA A 80 9.73 -2.53 10.83
C ALA A 80 8.28 -2.54 11.33
N ASN A 81 7.78 -1.37 11.69
CA ASN A 81 6.39 -1.15 12.06
C ASN A 81 5.39 -1.49 10.94
N GLY A 82 5.85 -2.13 9.87
CA GLY A 82 5.05 -2.60 8.75
C GLY A 82 5.87 -2.84 7.48
N VAL A 83 5.24 -3.50 6.49
CA VAL A 83 5.83 -3.79 5.18
C VAL A 83 6.30 -2.51 4.46
N PHE A 84 5.70 -1.40 4.80
CA PHE A 84 5.98 -0.13 4.16
C PHE A 84 7.32 0.46 4.61
N ASP A 85 7.64 0.39 5.92
CA ASP A 85 8.94 0.83 6.43
C ASP A 85 10.06 -0.07 5.88
N LEU A 86 9.78 -1.38 5.73
CA LEU A 86 10.71 -2.29 5.08
C LEU A 86 10.98 -1.88 3.62
N PHE A 87 9.95 -1.51 2.87
CA PHE A 87 10.13 -1.00 1.50
C PHE A 87 11.00 0.26 1.46
N LEU A 88 10.80 1.21 2.37
CA LEU A 88 11.65 2.40 2.46
C LEU A 88 13.11 2.05 2.77
N ASN A 89 13.34 1.16 3.73
CA ASN A 89 14.68 0.72 4.08
C ASN A 89 15.41 0.08 2.88
N ILE A 90 14.67 -0.66 2.03
CA ILE A 90 15.21 -1.19 0.77
C ILE A 90 15.65 -0.05 -0.16
N LEU A 91 14.82 0.97 -0.35
CA LEU A 91 15.13 2.08 -1.24
C LEU A 91 16.29 2.95 -0.71
N GLU A 92 16.42 3.08 0.60
CA GLU A 92 17.54 3.78 1.24
C GLU A 92 18.85 2.99 1.11
N ALA A 93 18.79 1.66 1.24
CA ALA A 93 19.94 0.79 1.05
C ALA A 93 20.37 0.70 -0.42
N LEU A 94 19.46 0.91 -1.36
CA LEU A 94 19.68 0.84 -2.81
C LEU A 94 19.32 2.17 -3.49
N PRO A 95 20.17 3.21 -3.37
CA PRO A 95 19.84 4.55 -3.87
C PRO A 95 19.53 4.59 -5.37
N ASN A 96 20.18 3.74 -6.19
CA ASN A 96 19.91 3.65 -7.61
C ASN A 96 18.47 3.20 -7.89
N TRP A 97 17.91 2.34 -7.07
CA TRP A 97 16.51 1.93 -7.17
C TRP A 97 15.58 3.04 -6.69
N GLY A 98 15.96 3.73 -5.62
CA GLY A 98 15.22 4.87 -5.11
C GLY A 98 14.89 5.90 -6.18
N LEU A 99 15.80 6.13 -7.15
CA LEU A 99 15.61 7.10 -8.22
C LEU A 99 14.35 6.85 -9.06
N TYR A 100 13.91 5.60 -9.20
CA TYR A 100 12.70 5.26 -9.96
C TYR A 100 11.40 5.59 -9.22
N PHE A 101 11.47 5.68 -7.87
CA PHE A 101 10.32 5.91 -7.00
C PHE A 101 10.24 7.35 -6.46
N GLU A 102 11.28 8.14 -6.65
CA GLU A 102 11.36 9.49 -6.09
C GLU A 102 10.32 10.44 -6.64
N VAL A 103 9.53 11.00 -5.73
CA VAL A 103 8.62 12.11 -5.97
C VAL A 103 9.18 13.36 -5.31
N TYR A 104 9.30 14.44 -6.05
CA TYR A 104 9.65 15.75 -5.49
C TYR A 104 8.40 16.61 -5.45
N GLU A 105 7.97 16.94 -4.26
CA GLU A 105 6.75 17.70 -3.99
C GLU A 105 7.11 19.08 -3.44
N VAL A 106 6.59 20.14 -4.06
CA VAL A 106 6.69 21.51 -3.58
C VAL A 106 5.32 21.93 -3.06
N ALA A 107 5.29 22.50 -1.89
CA ALA A 107 4.06 23.03 -1.30
C ALA A 107 4.03 24.56 -1.39
N LYS A 108 2.93 25.12 -1.90
CA LYS A 108 2.68 26.57 -1.97
C LYS A 108 1.45 26.92 -1.13
N LYS A 109 1.58 27.99 -0.37
CA LYS A 109 0.49 28.52 0.46
C LYS A 109 0.28 29.99 0.19
N ILE A 110 -0.89 30.36 -0.33
CA ILE A 110 -1.28 31.73 -0.59
C ILE A 110 -2.32 32.14 0.45
N CYS A 111 -1.99 33.16 1.24
CA CYS A 111 -2.94 33.70 2.21
C CYS A 111 -3.90 34.68 1.53
N ASN A 112 -5.17 34.37 1.51
CA ASN A 112 -6.20 35.24 0.91
C ASN A 112 -6.39 36.55 1.65
N ARG A 113 -5.99 36.64 2.95
CA ARG A 113 -6.13 37.84 3.77
C ARG A 113 -4.99 38.83 3.57
N CYS A 114 -3.74 38.39 3.75
CA CYS A 114 -2.56 39.26 3.71
C CYS A 114 -1.75 39.12 2.42
N LYS A 115 -2.18 38.27 1.48
CA LYS A 115 -1.55 38.00 0.18
C LYS A 115 -0.12 37.46 0.28
N LEU A 116 0.30 36.98 1.47
CA LEU A 116 1.58 36.33 1.63
C LEU A 116 1.57 35.06 0.78
N ASP A 117 2.50 34.96 -0.14
CA ASP A 117 2.77 33.76 -0.97
C ASP A 117 4.04 33.12 -0.45
N LEU A 118 3.93 31.87 -0.02
CA LEU A 118 5.03 31.09 0.51
C LEU A 118 5.16 29.80 -0.28
N GLU A 119 6.37 29.54 -0.72
CA GLU A 119 6.78 28.27 -1.28
C GLU A 119 7.69 27.57 -0.29
N TYR A 120 7.33 26.36 0.09
CA TYR A 120 8.15 25.54 0.97
C TYR A 120 9.20 24.79 0.15
N PRO A 121 10.36 24.46 0.74
CA PRO A 121 11.37 23.66 0.08
C PRO A 121 10.79 22.37 -0.49
N ALA A 122 11.33 21.91 -1.61
CA ALA A 122 10.93 20.64 -2.19
C ALA A 122 11.20 19.48 -1.23
N GLU A 123 10.17 18.71 -0.96
CA GLU A 123 10.26 17.50 -0.15
C GLU A 123 10.40 16.28 -1.06
N ARG A 124 11.40 15.44 -0.77
CA ARG A 124 11.57 14.15 -1.42
C ARG A 124 10.77 13.10 -0.68
N SER A 125 9.96 12.35 -1.40
CA SER A 125 9.27 11.19 -0.86
C SER A 125 9.31 10.03 -1.86
N PHE A 126 8.97 8.83 -1.39
CA PHE A 126 8.87 7.64 -2.25
C PHE A 126 7.43 7.14 -2.36
N ARG A 127 6.48 7.91 -1.83
CA ARG A 127 5.10 7.42 -1.67
C ARG A 127 4.07 8.51 -1.46
N LEU A 128 2.85 8.14 -1.76
CA LEU A 128 1.65 8.79 -1.26
C LEU A 128 0.98 7.88 -0.22
N ILE A 129 0.80 8.36 1.00
CA ILE A 129 0.10 7.63 2.07
C ILE A 129 -1.37 8.02 2.05
N ILE A 130 -2.27 7.02 2.11
CA ILE A 130 -3.71 7.22 2.11
C ILE A 130 -4.35 6.27 3.12
N SER A 131 -5.21 6.81 4.00
CA SER A 131 -6.03 5.98 4.88
C SER A 131 -7.14 5.28 4.09
N ALA A 132 -7.30 3.97 4.29
CA ALA A 132 -8.37 3.18 3.70
C ALA A 132 -9.77 3.70 4.12
N SER A 133 -9.95 4.13 5.38
CA SER A 133 -11.20 4.73 5.85
C SER A 133 -11.51 6.04 5.13
N SER A 134 -10.52 6.90 4.92
CA SER A 134 -10.71 8.16 4.19
C SER A 134 -11.13 7.95 2.74
N LEU A 135 -10.63 6.90 2.07
CA LEU A 135 -11.10 6.54 0.73
C LEU A 135 -12.60 6.22 0.73
N ARG A 136 -13.05 5.39 1.68
CA ARG A 136 -14.46 5.01 1.81
C ARG A 136 -15.36 6.20 2.16
N GLU A 137 -14.94 7.04 3.12
CA GLU A 137 -15.67 8.22 3.55
C GLU A 137 -15.90 9.19 2.39
N VAL A 138 -14.84 9.54 1.64
CA VAL A 138 -14.95 10.44 0.50
C VAL A 138 -15.78 9.80 -0.62
N LYS A 139 -15.61 8.50 -0.90
CA LYS A 139 -16.44 7.79 -1.90
C LYS A 139 -17.90 7.75 -1.52
N SER A 140 -18.21 7.54 -0.25
CA SER A 140 -19.60 7.55 0.25
C SER A 140 -20.25 8.94 0.11
N ALA A 141 -19.48 10.00 0.38
CA ALA A 141 -19.94 11.39 0.24
C ALA A 141 -20.08 11.83 -1.24
N PHE A 142 -19.22 11.32 -2.12
CA PHE A 142 -19.13 11.71 -3.53
C PHE A 142 -19.10 10.47 -4.43
N LYS A 143 -20.26 9.87 -4.64
CA LYS A 143 -20.41 8.57 -5.34
C LYS A 143 -19.82 8.53 -6.75
N ASP A 144 -19.86 9.66 -7.46
CA ASP A 144 -19.40 9.77 -8.86
C ASP A 144 -17.90 10.09 -8.98
N PHE A 145 -17.18 10.27 -7.85
CA PHE A 145 -15.76 10.58 -7.91
C PHE A 145 -14.96 9.37 -8.34
N THR A 146 -14.00 9.62 -9.24
CA THR A 146 -12.95 8.66 -9.59
C THR A 146 -11.95 8.54 -8.45
N PHE A 147 -11.14 7.50 -8.48
CA PHE A 147 -10.10 7.28 -7.48
C PHE A 147 -9.16 8.49 -7.34
N GLU A 148 -8.71 9.07 -8.44
CA GLU A 148 -7.86 10.27 -8.44
C GLU A 148 -8.55 11.48 -7.80
N ASN A 149 -9.84 11.68 -8.09
CA ASN A 149 -10.60 12.79 -7.50
C ASN A 149 -10.76 12.61 -5.99
N ILE A 150 -10.95 11.38 -5.52
CA ILE A 150 -11.00 11.06 -4.09
C ILE A 150 -9.66 11.39 -3.42
N ILE A 151 -8.55 10.94 -4.00
CA ILE A 151 -7.21 11.25 -3.49
C ILE A 151 -6.97 12.75 -3.45
N LYS A 152 -7.34 13.46 -4.52
CA LYS A 152 -7.24 14.92 -4.59
C LYS A 152 -7.96 15.59 -3.42
N VAL A 153 -9.19 15.18 -3.12
CA VAL A 153 -9.97 15.72 -2.00
C VAL A 153 -9.31 15.42 -0.66
N ILE A 154 -8.83 14.20 -0.44
CA ILE A 154 -8.11 13.82 0.78
C ILE A 154 -6.89 14.73 0.98
N LYS A 155 -6.14 15.01 -0.08
CA LYS A 155 -4.95 15.87 -0.03
C LYS A 155 -5.27 17.37 0.10
N MET A 156 -6.36 17.84 -0.51
CA MET A 156 -6.74 19.27 -0.47
C MET A 156 -7.26 19.72 0.89
N ASN A 157 -7.62 18.81 1.79
CA ASN A 157 -8.10 19.15 3.13
C ASN A 157 -7.03 19.70 4.08
N LEU A 158 -5.76 19.74 3.65
CA LEU A 158 -4.70 20.36 4.42
C LEU A 158 -4.81 21.87 4.39
N LYS A 159 -5.34 22.44 5.47
CA LYS A 159 -5.31 23.88 5.75
C LYS A 159 -4.23 24.15 6.80
N MET A 160 -3.42 25.16 6.55
CA MET A 160 -2.42 25.62 7.50
C MET A 160 -2.65 27.11 7.85
N PRO A 161 -2.36 27.52 9.09
CA PRO A 161 -2.43 28.93 9.43
C PRO A 161 -1.41 29.72 8.61
N CYS A 162 -1.71 30.99 8.37
CA CYS A 162 -0.77 31.90 7.72
C CYS A 162 0.44 32.14 8.63
N ASP A 163 1.65 32.10 8.06
CA ASP A 163 2.89 32.28 8.81
C ASP A 163 3.19 33.76 9.11
N LYS A 164 2.42 34.70 8.53
CA LYS A 164 2.57 36.12 8.86
C LYS A 164 2.05 36.37 10.27
N GLU A 165 2.93 36.93 11.10
CA GLU A 165 2.60 37.30 12.47
C GLU A 165 1.31 38.14 12.55
N GLY A 166 0.41 37.80 13.46
CA GLY A 166 -0.88 38.45 13.66
C GLY A 166 -1.94 38.18 12.59
N CYS A 167 -1.66 37.39 11.55
CA CYS A 167 -2.64 37.05 10.52
C CYS A 167 -3.55 35.88 10.92
N GLY A 168 -2.99 34.72 11.27
CA GLY A 168 -3.68 33.51 11.73
C GLY A 168 -4.74 32.92 10.78
N LYS A 169 -4.89 33.46 9.55
CA LYS A 169 -5.89 33.00 8.59
C LYS A 169 -5.52 31.61 8.07
N GLN A 170 -6.46 30.66 8.16
CA GLN A 170 -6.32 29.34 7.56
C GLN A 170 -6.35 29.44 6.03
N SER A 171 -5.35 28.84 5.38
CA SER A 171 -5.19 28.83 3.92
C SER A 171 -4.94 27.43 3.43
N TYR A 172 -5.41 27.10 2.23
CA TYR A 172 -5.11 25.83 1.60
C TYR A 172 -3.65 25.79 1.16
N VAL A 173 -3.06 24.61 1.30
CA VAL A 173 -1.74 24.30 0.77
C VAL A 173 -1.92 23.63 -0.58
N HIS A 174 -1.38 24.24 -1.63
CA HIS A 174 -1.32 23.65 -2.97
C HIS A 174 -0.03 22.85 -3.11
N ARG A 175 -0.15 21.60 -3.47
CA ARG A 175 0.99 20.71 -3.64
C ARG A 175 1.21 20.42 -5.12
N MET A 176 2.45 20.58 -5.56
CA MET A 176 2.87 20.42 -6.95
C MET A 176 3.97 19.37 -7.01
N ILE A 177 3.95 18.52 -8.04
CA ILE A 177 5.06 17.62 -8.32
C ILE A 177 5.96 18.27 -9.36
N THR A 178 7.24 18.44 -9.02
CA THR A 178 8.26 18.99 -9.92
C THR A 178 9.03 17.90 -10.66
N LYS A 179 9.07 16.67 -10.10
CA LYS A 179 9.66 15.49 -10.74
C LYS A 179 8.73 14.30 -10.58
N LEU A 180 8.28 13.77 -11.71
CA LEU A 180 7.48 12.55 -11.78
C LEU A 180 8.39 11.32 -11.69
N PRO A 181 8.04 10.32 -10.85
CA PRO A 181 8.80 9.07 -10.76
C PRO A 181 8.51 8.16 -11.95
N SER A 182 9.37 7.19 -12.22
CA SER A 182 9.04 6.07 -13.13
C SER A 182 7.96 5.16 -12.56
N VAL A 183 7.96 5.01 -11.23
CA VAL A 183 7.00 4.20 -10.48
C VAL A 183 6.38 5.06 -9.39
N PHE A 184 5.09 5.34 -9.51
CA PHE A 184 4.33 6.06 -8.50
C PHE A 184 3.78 5.06 -7.49
N THR A 185 4.10 5.26 -6.21
CA THR A 185 3.75 4.32 -5.14
C THR A 185 2.68 4.91 -4.23
N ILE A 186 1.64 4.14 -3.96
CA ILE A 186 0.60 4.47 -2.98
C ILE A 186 0.64 3.44 -1.85
N ALA A 187 0.80 3.93 -0.61
CA ALA A 187 0.67 3.13 0.60
C ALA A 187 -0.73 3.30 1.18
N LEU A 188 -1.41 2.20 1.46
CA LEU A 188 -2.71 2.19 2.12
C LEU A 188 -2.56 1.89 3.60
N GLU A 189 -2.99 2.83 4.44
CA GLU A 189 -3.05 2.65 5.89
C GLU A 189 -4.39 2.04 6.28
N TRP A 190 -4.33 0.90 6.96
CA TRP A 190 -5.48 0.14 7.43
C TRP A 190 -5.62 0.22 8.95
N THR A 191 -6.85 0.29 9.43
CA THR A 191 -7.10 0.13 10.86
C THR A 191 -7.07 -1.35 11.27
N LYS A 192 -6.86 -1.63 12.56
CA LYS A 192 -6.69 -3.04 13.03
C LYS A 192 -7.93 -3.91 12.83
N ASN A 193 -9.13 -3.32 12.87
CA ASN A 193 -10.39 -4.06 12.99
C ASN A 193 -11.30 -3.91 11.76
N GLU A 194 -10.73 -3.72 10.58
CA GLU A 194 -11.54 -3.60 9.37
C GLU A 194 -12.15 -4.94 8.95
N THR A 195 -13.43 -4.89 8.64
CA THR A 195 -14.21 -6.04 8.17
C THR A 195 -13.88 -6.39 6.72
N ALA A 196 -14.21 -7.61 6.29
CA ALA A 196 -14.07 -8.02 4.89
C ALA A 196 -14.87 -7.11 3.93
N GLY A 197 -16.03 -6.61 4.36
CA GLY A 197 -16.84 -5.64 3.60
C GLY A 197 -16.12 -4.31 3.42
N GLU A 198 -15.53 -3.75 4.48
CA GLU A 198 -14.76 -2.49 4.41
C GLU A 198 -13.52 -2.63 3.54
N ILE A 199 -12.86 -3.79 3.58
CA ILE A 199 -11.73 -4.09 2.68
C ILE A 199 -12.20 -4.12 1.23
N PHE A 200 -13.29 -4.83 0.95
CA PHE A 200 -13.90 -4.90 -0.37
C PHE A 200 -14.30 -3.50 -0.88
N ASP A 201 -14.98 -2.71 -0.05
CA ASP A 201 -15.39 -1.34 -0.40
C ASP A 201 -14.19 -0.46 -0.72
N THR A 202 -13.09 -0.57 0.05
CA THR A 202 -11.85 0.17 -0.22
C THR A 202 -11.24 -0.23 -1.55
N VAL A 203 -11.09 -1.54 -1.80
CA VAL A 203 -10.46 -2.04 -3.03
C VAL A 203 -11.32 -1.76 -4.26
N SER A 204 -12.63 -1.74 -4.12
CA SER A 204 -13.58 -1.37 -5.19
C SER A 204 -13.45 0.09 -5.64
N VAL A 205 -12.85 0.95 -4.82
CA VAL A 205 -12.58 2.36 -5.16
C VAL A 205 -11.28 2.52 -5.97
N LEU A 206 -10.35 1.56 -5.84
CA LEU A 206 -9.05 1.63 -6.51
C LEU A 206 -9.22 1.56 -8.03
N ALA A 207 -8.36 2.28 -8.75
CA ALA A 207 -8.28 2.24 -10.20
C ALA A 207 -7.02 1.48 -10.65
N THR A 208 -7.10 0.79 -11.78
CA THR A 208 -5.95 0.15 -12.43
C THR A 208 -5.12 1.13 -13.25
N GLU A 209 -5.65 2.30 -13.57
CA GLU A 209 -4.95 3.39 -14.22
C GLU A 209 -5.23 4.70 -13.49
N ILE A 210 -4.22 5.53 -13.34
CA ILE A 210 -4.34 6.85 -12.71
C ILE A 210 -3.66 7.92 -13.56
N ASN A 211 -4.19 9.14 -13.47
CA ASN A 211 -3.52 10.33 -13.97
C ASN A 211 -3.06 11.19 -12.78
N VAL A 212 -1.76 11.18 -12.52
CA VAL A 212 -1.17 11.91 -11.39
C VAL A 212 -1.43 13.41 -11.48
N ASN A 213 -1.59 13.98 -12.69
CA ASN A 213 -1.94 15.39 -12.87
C ASN A 213 -3.36 15.75 -12.38
N VAL A 214 -4.23 14.78 -12.21
CA VAL A 214 -5.55 14.99 -11.55
C VAL A 214 -5.36 15.14 -10.03
N ILE A 215 -4.45 14.36 -9.46
CA ILE A 215 -4.17 14.33 -8.00
C ILE A 215 -3.35 15.56 -7.59
N TYR A 216 -2.34 15.88 -8.39
CA TYR A 216 -1.39 16.96 -8.18
C TYR A 216 -1.34 17.89 -9.38
N GLN A 217 -0.98 19.12 -9.16
CA GLN A 217 -0.49 19.96 -10.25
C GLN A 217 0.94 19.49 -10.56
N CYS A 218 1.19 19.06 -11.80
CA CYS A 218 2.51 18.60 -12.24
C CYS A 218 3.18 19.67 -13.10
N GLU A 219 4.49 19.90 -12.88
CA GLU A 219 5.33 20.66 -13.80
C GLU A 219 5.83 19.73 -14.91
N GLY A 220 5.83 20.21 -16.15
CA GLY A 220 6.35 19.48 -17.30
C GLY A 220 5.30 18.94 -18.27
N ASP A 221 5.67 17.94 -19.04
CA ASP A 221 4.82 17.39 -20.11
C ASP A 221 3.71 16.49 -19.54
N ILE A 222 2.47 16.88 -19.76
CA ILE A 222 1.26 16.18 -19.30
C ILE A 222 1.19 14.73 -19.84
N ARG A 223 1.88 14.40 -20.92
CA ARG A 223 1.91 13.04 -21.50
C ARG A 223 2.50 12.01 -20.53
N TYR A 224 3.39 12.41 -19.63
CA TYR A 224 4.07 11.52 -18.68
C TYR A 224 3.34 11.38 -17.35
N THR A 225 2.09 11.82 -17.23
CA THR A 225 1.34 11.80 -15.98
C THR A 225 0.43 10.57 -15.80
N LYS A 226 0.36 9.70 -16.82
CA LYS A 226 -0.46 8.48 -16.78
C LYS A 226 0.34 7.29 -16.30
N TYR A 227 -0.26 6.58 -15.35
CA TYR A 227 0.34 5.41 -14.71
C TYR A 227 -0.65 4.26 -14.68
N ARG A 228 -0.13 3.03 -14.76
CA ARG A 228 -0.91 1.79 -14.67
C ARG A 228 -0.47 1.00 -13.45
N LEU A 229 -1.43 0.47 -12.69
CA LEU A 229 -1.18 -0.46 -11.61
C LEU A 229 -0.61 -1.76 -12.17
N VAL A 230 0.59 -2.12 -11.74
CA VAL A 230 1.31 -3.30 -12.23
C VAL A 230 1.47 -4.37 -11.17
N SER A 231 1.55 -3.96 -9.90
CA SER A 231 1.65 -4.92 -8.79
C SER A 231 1.22 -4.31 -7.46
N MET A 232 0.94 -5.18 -6.50
CA MET A 232 0.57 -4.81 -5.13
C MET A 232 1.18 -5.78 -4.14
N VAL A 233 1.64 -5.27 -3.00
CA VAL A 233 1.92 -6.07 -1.81
C VAL A 233 0.68 -6.09 -0.94
N CYS A 234 0.19 -7.27 -0.63
CA CYS A 234 -1.04 -7.48 0.13
C CYS A 234 -0.76 -8.28 1.40
N LEU A 235 -1.50 -7.98 2.47
CA LEU A 235 -1.50 -8.74 3.72
C LEU A 235 -2.74 -9.63 3.80
N HIS A 236 -2.55 -10.91 4.12
CA HIS A 236 -3.62 -11.88 4.39
C HIS A 236 -3.29 -12.65 5.67
N GLY A 237 -4.05 -12.40 6.72
CA GLY A 237 -3.68 -12.87 8.07
C GLY A 237 -2.32 -12.30 8.49
N ASN A 238 -1.36 -13.18 8.77
CA ASN A 238 0.01 -12.82 9.14
C ASN A 238 1.01 -13.00 7.97
N ARG A 239 0.54 -13.18 6.75
CA ARG A 239 1.38 -13.45 5.59
C ARG A 239 1.21 -12.40 4.51
N TYR A 240 2.34 -12.02 3.92
CA TYR A 240 2.32 -11.16 2.74
C TYR A 240 2.25 -12.00 1.47
N ASN A 241 1.62 -11.43 0.46
CA ASN A 241 1.53 -11.95 -0.89
C ASN A 241 1.67 -10.81 -1.90
N CYS A 242 2.08 -11.12 -3.12
CA CYS A 242 2.15 -10.19 -4.23
C CYS A 242 1.00 -10.49 -5.19
N VAL A 243 0.28 -9.46 -5.61
CA VAL A 243 -0.67 -9.53 -6.71
C VAL A 243 -0.11 -8.70 -7.85
N ALA A 244 0.12 -9.29 -9.01
CA ALA A 244 0.79 -8.65 -10.13
C ALA A 244 0.03 -8.86 -11.44
N TYR A 245 0.13 -7.88 -12.35
CA TYR A 245 -0.44 -7.95 -13.69
C TYR A 245 0.59 -8.46 -14.68
N GLU A 246 0.43 -9.69 -15.13
CA GLU A 246 1.35 -10.38 -16.03
C GLU A 246 0.57 -11.07 -17.16
N ASN A 247 1.10 -11.01 -18.37
CA ASN A 247 0.51 -11.69 -19.53
C ASN A 247 -1.00 -11.43 -19.69
N ASN A 248 -1.41 -10.17 -19.54
CA ASN A 248 -2.80 -9.68 -19.64
C ASN A 248 -3.77 -10.26 -18.61
N ARG A 249 -3.28 -10.69 -17.46
CA ARG A 249 -4.09 -11.19 -16.35
C ARG A 249 -3.45 -10.88 -15.00
N TRP A 250 -4.25 -10.84 -13.96
CA TRP A 250 -3.78 -10.74 -12.60
C TRP A 250 -3.40 -12.11 -12.05
N VAL A 251 -2.26 -12.16 -11.37
CA VAL A 251 -1.69 -13.37 -10.76
C VAL A 251 -1.34 -13.06 -9.32
N ARG A 252 -1.63 -13.98 -8.41
CA ARG A 252 -1.25 -13.88 -7.01
C ARG A 252 -0.13 -14.84 -6.68
N TYR A 253 0.94 -14.30 -6.15
CA TYR A 253 2.10 -15.04 -5.68
C TYR A 253 1.99 -15.25 -4.18
N LEU A 254 1.94 -16.50 -3.79
CA LEU A 254 2.05 -16.99 -2.42
C LEU A 254 3.46 -17.55 -2.23
N ARG A 255 3.82 -17.94 -1.00
CA ARG A 255 5.17 -18.44 -0.73
C ARG A 255 5.59 -19.62 -1.63
N SER A 256 4.68 -20.54 -1.90
CA SER A 256 4.94 -21.78 -2.66
C SER A 256 3.98 -22.03 -3.82
N GLU A 257 3.04 -21.13 -4.02
CA GLU A 257 1.95 -21.32 -4.98
C GLU A 257 1.74 -20.05 -5.80
N ILE A 258 1.28 -20.25 -7.03
CA ILE A 258 0.90 -19.18 -7.95
C ILE A 258 -0.56 -19.40 -8.28
N GLU A 259 -1.40 -18.41 -7.98
CA GLU A 259 -2.82 -18.41 -8.24
C GLU A 259 -3.13 -17.46 -9.40
N VAL A 260 -3.73 -17.95 -10.47
CA VAL A 260 -4.21 -17.09 -11.56
C VAL A 260 -5.58 -16.54 -11.17
N ILE A 261 -5.69 -15.23 -11.02
CA ILE A 261 -6.91 -14.54 -10.63
C ILE A 261 -7.76 -14.18 -11.86
N GLY A 262 -7.11 -13.70 -12.93
CA GLY A 262 -7.76 -13.28 -14.16
C GLY A 262 -7.86 -11.75 -14.29
N ASP A 263 -9.06 -11.19 -14.21
CA ASP A 263 -9.35 -9.77 -14.36
C ASP A 263 -9.32 -8.99 -13.03
N TRP A 264 -9.49 -7.67 -13.12
CA TRP A 264 -9.51 -6.79 -11.95
C TRP A 264 -10.72 -7.02 -11.04
N GLU A 265 -11.86 -7.37 -11.58
CA GLU A 265 -13.08 -7.64 -10.81
C GLU A 265 -12.88 -8.85 -9.90
N ASN A 266 -12.16 -9.87 -10.38
CA ASN A 266 -11.77 -11.02 -9.58
C ASN A 266 -10.76 -10.62 -8.48
N VAL A 267 -9.81 -9.69 -8.75
CA VAL A 267 -8.91 -9.16 -7.71
C VAL A 267 -9.71 -8.47 -6.61
N VAL A 268 -10.68 -7.64 -6.96
CA VAL A 268 -11.57 -6.99 -5.98
C VAL A 268 -12.32 -8.06 -5.18
N SER A 269 -12.84 -9.10 -5.85
CA SER A 269 -13.62 -10.16 -5.22
C SER A 269 -12.83 -11.01 -4.22
N ILE A 270 -11.56 -11.33 -4.51
CA ILE A 270 -10.72 -12.10 -3.57
C ILE A 270 -10.42 -11.32 -2.28
N CYS A 271 -10.50 -9.99 -2.30
CA CYS A 271 -10.27 -9.17 -1.11
C CYS A 271 -11.34 -9.36 -0.03
N LEU A 272 -12.52 -9.90 -0.38
CA LEU A 272 -13.51 -10.40 0.60
C LEU A 272 -12.95 -11.49 1.54
N LYS A 273 -11.85 -12.14 1.17
CA LYS A 273 -11.14 -13.11 2.02
C LYS A 273 -10.15 -12.43 2.99
N ASN A 274 -10.38 -11.17 3.38
CA ASN A 274 -9.51 -10.37 4.23
C ASN A 274 -8.09 -10.14 3.66
N ILE A 275 -7.96 -10.02 2.33
CA ILE A 275 -6.71 -9.66 1.67
C ILE A 275 -6.66 -8.13 1.57
N ARG A 276 -5.69 -7.50 2.26
CA ARG A 276 -5.53 -6.05 2.36
C ARG A 276 -4.34 -5.59 1.54
N PRO A 277 -4.53 -4.87 0.41
CA PRO A 277 -3.43 -4.20 -0.27
C PRO A 277 -2.75 -3.19 0.68
N GLN A 278 -1.43 -3.26 0.78
CA GLN A 278 -0.64 -2.36 1.63
C GLN A 278 0.16 -1.36 0.78
N ILE A 279 0.73 -1.83 -0.32
CA ILE A 279 1.51 -1.02 -1.25
C ILE A 279 1.01 -1.29 -2.66
N LEU A 280 0.73 -0.22 -3.40
CA LEU A 280 0.33 -0.25 -4.79
C LEU A 280 1.45 0.37 -5.64
N PHE A 281 1.90 -0.33 -6.67
CA PHE A 281 2.92 0.14 -7.61
C PHE A 281 2.30 0.47 -8.95
N PHE A 282 2.36 1.75 -9.32
CA PHE A 282 1.87 2.26 -10.58
C PHE A 282 3.06 2.64 -11.48
N GLU A 283 3.23 1.94 -12.59
CA GLU A 283 4.30 2.21 -13.56
C GLU A 283 3.85 3.24 -14.61
N ASN A 284 4.76 4.15 -14.99
CA ASN A 284 4.49 5.13 -16.03
C ASN A 284 4.25 4.45 -17.38
N VAL A 285 3.13 4.77 -18.02
CA VAL A 285 2.70 4.10 -19.26
C VAL A 285 3.68 4.33 -20.41
N MET A 286 4.29 5.52 -20.51
CA MET A 286 5.22 5.88 -21.59
C MET A 286 6.58 5.17 -21.51
N GLN A 287 6.97 4.66 -20.34
CA GLN A 287 8.22 3.90 -20.20
C GLN A 287 8.08 2.43 -20.61
N ARG A 288 6.86 1.96 -20.82
CA ARG A 288 6.56 0.60 -21.23
C ARG A 288 6.68 0.40 -22.76
N GLU A 289 6.66 1.49 -23.51
CA GLU A 289 6.69 1.46 -24.99
C GLU A 289 8.11 1.65 -25.58
N GLN A 290 9.12 1.80 -24.71
CA GLN A 290 10.55 1.83 -25.06
C GLN A 290 11.22 0.50 -24.73
#